data_b63beae685288a17cd3a1c0c25b84c9c
#
_entry.id   b63beae685288a17cd3a1c0c25b84c9c
#
_cell.length_a   1.000
_cell.length_b   1.000
_cell.length_c   1.000
_cell.angle_alpha   90.00
_cell.angle_beta   90.00
_cell.angle_gamma   90.00
#
_symmetry.space_group_name_H-M   'P 1'
#
loop_
_entity.id
_entity.type
_entity.pdbx_description
1 polymer ?
#
loop_
_entity_poly.entity_id
_entity_poly.type
_entity_poly.pdbx_seq_one_letter_code
_entity_poly.pdbx_strand_id
1 'polypeptide(L)'
;LIRGGYAREVVNRIQRARKEQGFKVSDRIEVVYAAQGELGEAMSEMADYIAGEVLAVHFKAGDPSRDSVKNSVDGNELEFSLSLVDR
;
A
#
# COMPACT_ATOMS: atom_id res chain seq x y z
N LEU A 1 6.27 -15.09 9.38
CA LEU A 1 7.63 -15.10 8.90
C LEU A 1 7.70 -14.70 7.45
N ILE A 2 7.17 -15.56 6.61
CA ILE A 2 7.16 -15.26 5.17
C ILE A 2 6.35 -14.01 4.89
N ARG A 3 5.25 -13.86 5.60
CA ARG A 3 4.38 -12.70 5.42
C ARG A 3 5.01 -11.41 5.86
N GLY A 4 5.97 -11.48 6.77
CA GLY A 4 6.74 -10.29 7.12
C GLY A 4 7.49 -9.73 5.94
N GLY A 5 7.96 -10.60 5.05
CA GLY A 5 8.62 -10.16 3.83
C GLY A 5 7.68 -9.44 2.89
N TYR A 6 6.46 -9.92 2.78
CA TYR A 6 5.46 -9.25 1.96
C TYR A 6 5.18 -7.84 2.47
N ALA A 7 5.04 -7.69 3.79
CA ALA A 7 4.75 -6.38 4.35
C ALA A 7 5.84 -5.38 4.02
N ARG A 8 7.09 -5.79 4.14
CA ARG A 8 8.21 -4.91 3.82
C ARG A 8 8.20 -4.52 2.35
N GLU A 9 7.93 -5.48 1.47
CA GLU A 9 7.87 -5.18 0.05
C GLU A 9 6.76 -4.20 -0.28
N VAL A 10 5.60 -4.39 0.33
CA VAL A 10 4.48 -3.49 0.11
C VAL A 10 4.81 -2.09 0.60
N VAL A 11 5.41 -1.98 1.78
CA VAL A 11 5.82 -0.68 2.31
C VAL A 11 6.76 0.03 1.34
N ASN A 12 7.76 -0.69 0.85
CA ASN A 12 8.71 -0.09 -0.08
C ASN A 12 8.03 0.43 -1.33
N ARG A 13 7.10 -0.34 -1.86
CA ARG A 13 6.41 0.07 -3.08
C ARG A 13 5.51 1.27 -2.86
N ILE A 14 4.84 1.32 -1.73
CA ILE A 14 3.97 2.45 -1.43
C ILE A 14 4.80 3.70 -1.20
N GLN A 15 5.91 3.59 -0.49
CA GLN A 15 6.76 4.75 -0.25
C GLN A 15 7.36 5.27 -1.54
N ARG A 16 7.72 4.37 -2.45
CA ARG A 16 8.21 4.78 -3.75
C ARG A 16 7.13 5.54 -4.52
N ALA A 17 5.91 5.04 -4.47
CA ALA A 17 4.80 5.69 -5.15
C ALA A 17 4.53 7.07 -4.58
N ARG A 18 4.61 7.22 -3.25
CA ARG A 18 4.45 8.52 -2.62
C ARG A 18 5.47 9.51 -3.17
N LYS A 19 6.72 9.07 -3.27
CA LYS A 19 7.77 9.92 -3.77
C LYS A 19 7.53 10.30 -5.22
N GLU A 20 7.13 9.32 -6.02
CA GLU A 20 6.89 9.56 -7.44
C GLU A 20 5.71 10.50 -7.67
N GLN A 21 4.71 10.44 -6.80
CA GLN A 21 3.54 11.30 -6.92
C GLN A 21 3.74 12.65 -6.26
N GLY A 22 4.88 12.86 -5.62
CA GLY A 22 5.20 14.16 -5.07
C GLY A 22 4.67 14.42 -3.67
N PHE A 23 4.26 13.38 -2.97
CA PHE A 23 3.81 13.57 -1.59
C PHE A 23 4.99 13.89 -0.69
N LYS A 24 4.73 14.71 0.30
CA LYS A 24 5.75 15.03 1.30
C LYS A 24 5.84 13.93 2.33
N VAL A 25 6.97 13.88 3.01
CA VAL A 25 7.22 12.85 4.01
C VAL A 25 6.15 12.86 5.10
N SER A 26 5.69 14.05 5.47
CA SER A 26 4.72 14.20 6.55
C SER A 26 3.28 14.15 6.08
N ASP A 27 3.04 14.06 4.77
CA ASP A 27 1.67 14.00 4.27
C ASP A 27 1.02 12.70 4.70
N ARG A 28 -0.23 12.80 5.09
CA ARG A 28 -1.02 11.62 5.40
C ARG A 28 -1.82 11.22 4.18
N ILE A 29 -1.95 9.91 3.99
CA ILE A 29 -2.57 9.41 2.78
C ILE A 29 -3.63 8.38 3.11
N GLU A 30 -4.48 8.14 2.12
CA GLU A 30 -5.42 7.03 2.14
C GLU A 30 -4.99 6.04 1.07
N VAL A 31 -4.95 4.77 1.43
CA VAL A 31 -4.55 3.72 0.50
C VAL A 31 -5.72 2.77 0.28
N VAL A 32 -6.05 2.57 -0.97
CA VAL A 32 -7.00 1.54 -1.38
C VAL A 32 -6.23 0.57 -2.25
N TYR A 33 -6.31 -0.71 -1.92
CA TYR A 33 -5.49 -1.70 -2.61
C TYR A 33 -6.32 -2.90 -3.03
N ALA A 34 -5.83 -3.58 -4.07
CA ALA A 34 -6.33 -4.87 -4.49
C ALA A 34 -5.13 -5.77 -4.65
N ALA A 35 -5.14 -6.89 -3.95
CA ALA A 35 -4.03 -7.84 -4.01
C ALA A 35 -4.60 -9.23 -4.03
N GLN A 36 -3.89 -10.15 -4.68
CA GLN A 36 -4.37 -11.50 -4.86
C GLN A 36 -3.55 -12.50 -4.07
N GLY A 37 -4.18 -13.63 -3.77
CA GLY A 37 -3.50 -14.74 -3.12
C GLY A 37 -2.96 -14.40 -1.76
N GLU A 38 -1.80 -14.96 -1.48
CA GLU A 38 -1.18 -14.76 -0.17
C GLU A 38 -0.83 -13.32 0.11
N LEU A 39 -0.57 -12.55 -0.94
CA LEU A 39 -0.25 -11.15 -0.76
C LEU A 39 -1.44 -10.40 -0.14
N GLY A 40 -2.65 -10.67 -0.64
CA GLY A 40 -3.82 -10.04 -0.08
C GLY A 40 -4.02 -10.35 1.39
N GLU A 41 -3.80 -11.63 1.74
CA GLU A 41 -3.91 -12.03 3.14
C GLU A 41 -2.86 -11.36 4.00
N ALA A 42 -1.62 -11.30 3.49
CA ALA A 42 -0.55 -10.68 4.24
C ALA A 42 -0.81 -9.20 4.47
N MET A 43 -1.30 -8.52 3.46
CA MET A 43 -1.60 -7.10 3.59
C MET A 43 -2.71 -6.86 4.62
N SER A 44 -3.70 -7.74 4.65
CA SER A 44 -4.77 -7.61 5.63
C SER A 44 -4.26 -7.85 7.04
N GLU A 45 -3.41 -8.86 7.22
CA GLU A 45 -2.88 -9.17 8.54
C GLU A 45 -1.92 -8.10 9.04
N MET A 46 -1.16 -7.51 8.14
CA MET A 46 -0.15 -6.53 8.49
C MET A 46 -0.59 -5.12 8.20
N ALA A 47 -1.90 -4.90 8.05
CA ALA A 47 -2.41 -3.60 7.65
C ALA A 47 -1.97 -2.48 8.58
N ASP A 48 -2.04 -2.72 9.90
CA ASP A 48 -1.66 -1.69 10.86
C ASP A 48 -0.19 -1.34 10.73
N TYR A 49 0.65 -2.34 10.54
CA TYR A 49 2.08 -2.10 10.38
C TYR A 49 2.35 -1.31 9.11
N ILE A 50 1.76 -1.74 8.00
CA ILE A 50 1.99 -1.08 6.72
C ILE A 50 1.49 0.36 6.77
N ALA A 51 0.28 0.53 7.30
CA ALA A 51 -0.30 1.87 7.39
C ALA A 51 0.58 2.81 8.22
N GLY A 52 1.11 2.30 9.32
CA GLY A 52 1.98 3.12 10.16
C GLY A 52 3.26 3.52 9.46
N GLU A 53 3.81 2.60 8.66
CA GLU A 53 5.06 2.88 7.96
C GLU A 53 4.90 3.89 6.83
N VAL A 54 3.73 3.92 6.21
CA VAL A 54 3.51 4.81 5.07
C VAL A 54 2.62 6.00 5.41
N LEU A 55 2.30 6.18 6.69
CA LEU A 55 1.46 7.28 7.18
C LEU A 55 0.08 7.28 6.53
N ALA A 56 -0.48 6.10 6.34
CA ALA A 56 -1.82 5.96 5.81
C ALA A 56 -2.82 6.02 6.95
N VAL A 57 -3.72 7.00 6.93
CA VAL A 57 -4.76 7.10 7.94
C VAL A 57 -5.90 6.14 7.62
N HIS A 58 -6.02 5.76 6.36
CA HIS A 58 -6.94 4.70 5.94
C HIS A 58 -6.20 3.76 5.02
N PHE A 59 -6.31 2.47 5.29
CA PHE A 59 -5.63 1.45 4.51
C PHE A 59 -6.58 0.27 4.41
N LYS A 60 -7.19 0.13 3.24
CA LYS A 60 -8.26 -0.85 3.09
C LYS A 60 -8.21 -1.51 1.73
N ALA A 61 -8.77 -2.71 1.68
CA ALA A 61 -8.93 -3.43 0.42
C ALA A 61 -10.16 -2.91 -0.30
N GLY A 62 -10.07 -2.84 -1.62
CA GLY A 62 -11.18 -2.36 -2.42
C GLY A 62 -10.73 -2.19 -3.86
N ASP A 63 -11.50 -1.41 -4.60
CA ASP A 63 -11.17 -1.10 -5.99
C ASP A 63 -10.32 0.15 -6.03
N PRO A 64 -9.05 0.04 -6.45
CA PRO A 64 -8.21 1.23 -6.58
C PRO A 64 -8.77 2.17 -7.64
N SER A 65 -8.42 3.44 -7.47
CA SER A 65 -8.90 4.46 -8.41
C SER A 65 -8.16 4.35 -9.74
N ARG A 66 -8.52 5.25 -10.67
CA ARG A 66 -7.88 5.27 -11.99
C ARG A 66 -6.38 5.50 -11.91
N ASP A 67 -5.96 6.22 -10.90
CA ASP A 67 -4.56 6.57 -10.74
C ASP A 67 -3.79 5.50 -9.99
N SER A 68 -4.32 4.30 -9.95
CA SER A 68 -3.69 3.22 -9.23
C SER A 68 -2.35 2.85 -9.85
N VAL A 69 -1.49 2.34 -8.99
CA VAL A 69 -0.17 1.85 -9.38
C VAL A 69 -0.23 0.34 -9.36
N LYS A 70 0.23 -0.28 -10.44
CA LYS A 70 0.25 -1.73 -10.54
C LYS A 70 1.65 -2.24 -10.32
N ASN A 71 1.74 -3.23 -9.48
CA ASN A 71 3.02 -3.85 -9.14
C ASN A 71 2.81 -5.35 -9.00
N SER A 72 3.90 -6.06 -8.80
CA SER A 72 3.81 -7.45 -8.40
C SER A 72 4.81 -7.67 -7.29
N VAL A 73 4.43 -8.52 -6.36
CA VAL A 73 5.28 -8.89 -5.24
C VAL A 73 5.33 -10.41 -5.22
N ASP A 74 6.51 -10.92 -5.53
CA ASP A 74 6.75 -12.36 -5.46
C ASP A 74 5.74 -13.15 -6.29
N GLY A 75 5.40 -12.62 -7.47
CA GLY A 75 4.47 -13.27 -8.38
C GLY A 75 3.01 -12.96 -8.13
N ASN A 76 2.69 -12.25 -7.08
CA ASN A 76 1.31 -11.87 -6.77
C ASN A 76 1.06 -10.44 -7.24
N GLU A 77 -0.05 -10.25 -7.93
CA GLU A 77 -0.38 -8.92 -8.44
C GLU A 77 -0.87 -8.02 -7.32
N LEU A 78 -0.40 -6.79 -7.36
CA LEU A 78 -0.78 -5.76 -6.41
C LEU A 78 -1.13 -4.50 -7.16
N GLU A 79 -2.29 -3.96 -6.85
CA GLU A 79 -2.67 -2.65 -7.37
C GLU A 79 -3.13 -1.81 -6.21
N PHE A 80 -2.68 -0.57 -6.15
CA PHE A 80 -3.09 0.31 -5.08
C PHE A 80 -3.16 1.74 -5.57
N SER A 81 -3.97 2.53 -4.89
CA SER A 81 -4.06 3.95 -5.18
C SER A 81 -3.81 4.74 -3.90
N LEU A 82 -3.18 5.88 -4.07
CA LEU A 82 -2.87 6.77 -2.98
C LEU A 82 -3.63 8.07 -3.16
N SER A 83 -4.21 8.56 -2.08
CA SER A 83 -4.90 9.83 -2.09
C SER A 83 -4.43 10.65 -0.90
N LEU A 84 -4.19 11.94 -1.13
CA LEU A 84 -3.81 12.81 -0.04
C LEU A 84 -5.02 13.05 0.85
N VAL A 85 -4.82 12.86 2.14
CA VAL A 85 -5.88 13.13 3.10
C VAL A 85 -5.72 14.57 3.57
N ASP A 86 -6.74 15.34 3.31
CA ASP A 86 -6.74 16.76 3.67
C ASP A 86 -7.35 16.91 5.03
N ARG A 87 -6.58 16.53 6.01
CA ARG A 87 -6.92 16.68 7.42
C ARG A 87 -8.33 16.55 7.79
#